data_70df485090ec1735fdcefb43589f71c2
#
_entry.id   70df485090ec1735fdcefb43589f71c2
#
_cell.length_a   1.000
_cell.length_b   1.000
_cell.length_c   1.000
_cell.angle_alpha   90.00
_cell.angle_beta   90.00
_cell.angle_gamma   90.00
#
_symmetry.space_group_name_H-M   'P 1'
#
loop_
_entity.id
_entity.type
_entity.pdbx_description
1 polymer ?
#
loop_
_entity_poly.entity_id
_entity_poly.type
_entity_poly.pdbx_seq_one_letter_code
_entity_poly.pdbx_strand_id
1 'polypeptide(L)'
;MNKENKIRKELEKVLLTYEKPSIYFEKLRKDNKLKILYPEINDLIGVIQSPIHHPEGDVFNHTMMVVDEAAKLRDKAKFPLGFMYAALCHDFGKILTTTIKEDGKIISYNHERAGLKLVRKFLKETTYKDENNFKKLYIKYD
;
A
#
# COMPACT_ATOMS: atom_id res chain seq x y z
N MET A 1 -13.18 -8.23 21.27
CA MET A 1 -12.22 -8.20 20.12
C MET A 1 -11.18 -7.14 20.41
N ASN A 2 -9.91 -7.47 20.33
CA ASN A 2 -8.87 -6.50 20.60
C ASN A 2 -8.75 -5.46 19.46
N LYS A 3 -8.01 -4.39 19.72
CA LYS A 3 -7.85 -3.26 18.79
C LYS A 3 -7.25 -3.67 17.45
N GLU A 4 -6.25 -4.57 17.47
CA GLU A 4 -5.59 -5.07 16.26
C GLU A 4 -6.57 -5.82 15.34
N ASN A 5 -7.44 -6.64 15.91
CA ASN A 5 -8.43 -7.38 15.12
C ASN A 5 -9.47 -6.46 14.49
N LYS A 6 -9.85 -5.39 15.16
CA LYS A 6 -10.77 -4.40 14.59
C LYS A 6 -10.15 -3.68 13.39
N ILE A 7 -8.90 -3.26 13.51
CA ILE A 7 -8.18 -2.58 12.42
C ILE A 7 -8.05 -3.51 11.22
N ARG A 8 -7.66 -4.76 11.45
CA ARG A 8 -7.53 -5.74 10.38
C ARG A 8 -8.85 -5.98 9.65
N LYS A 9 -9.93 -6.21 10.39
CA LYS A 9 -11.25 -6.46 9.79
C LYS A 9 -11.76 -5.26 9.01
N GLU A 10 -11.51 -4.07 9.52
CA GLU A 10 -11.89 -2.84 8.83
C GLU A 10 -11.14 -2.70 7.51
N LEU A 11 -9.82 -2.92 7.52
CA LEU A 11 -9.01 -2.85 6.31
C LEU A 11 -9.42 -3.90 5.29
N GLU A 12 -9.65 -5.14 5.72
CA GLU A 12 -10.13 -6.21 4.83
C GLU A 12 -11.47 -5.83 4.18
N LYS A 13 -12.40 -5.30 4.97
CA LYS A 13 -13.68 -4.85 4.47
C LYS A 13 -13.51 -3.77 3.41
N VAL A 14 -12.67 -2.77 3.69
CA VAL A 14 -12.40 -1.68 2.74
C VAL A 14 -11.82 -2.24 1.43
N LEU A 15 -10.79 -3.07 1.54
CA LEU A 15 -10.12 -3.62 0.35
C LEU A 15 -11.02 -4.54 -0.46
N LEU A 16 -11.92 -5.27 0.19
CA LEU A 16 -12.78 -6.24 -0.50
C LEU A 16 -14.10 -5.66 -1.00
N THR A 17 -14.59 -4.57 -0.40
CA THR A 17 -15.95 -4.11 -0.67
C THR A 17 -16.07 -2.67 -1.18
N TYR A 18 -15.11 -1.80 -0.88
CA TYR A 18 -15.23 -0.41 -1.30
C TYR A 18 -15.01 -0.30 -2.81
N GLU A 19 -15.85 0.47 -3.47
CA GLU A 19 -15.66 0.81 -4.89
C GLU A 19 -14.38 1.62 -5.08
N LYS A 20 -14.12 2.55 -4.15
CA LYS A 20 -12.89 3.36 -4.12
C LYS A 20 -12.24 3.27 -2.73
N PRO A 21 -11.36 2.30 -2.51
CA PRO A 21 -10.67 2.20 -1.21
C PRO A 21 -9.91 3.47 -0.81
N SER A 22 -9.48 4.27 -1.78
CA SER A 22 -8.77 5.53 -1.51
C SER A 22 -9.55 6.47 -0.59
N ILE A 23 -10.87 6.46 -0.67
CA ILE A 23 -11.73 7.31 0.16
C ILE A 23 -11.47 7.06 1.65
N TYR A 24 -11.29 5.79 2.03
CA TYR A 24 -10.98 5.42 3.41
C TYR A 24 -9.65 6.01 3.87
N PHE A 25 -8.60 5.84 3.07
CA PHE A 25 -7.26 6.32 3.43
C PHE A 25 -7.19 7.84 3.41
N GLU A 26 -7.83 8.48 2.45
CA GLU A 26 -7.87 9.94 2.36
C GLU A 26 -8.59 10.55 3.57
N LYS A 27 -9.66 9.92 4.04
CA LYS A 27 -10.37 10.37 5.23
C LYS A 27 -9.48 10.24 6.48
N LEU A 28 -8.78 9.12 6.62
CA LEU A 28 -7.84 8.92 7.73
C LEU A 28 -6.73 9.97 7.71
N ARG A 29 -6.22 10.28 6.52
CA ARG A 29 -5.22 11.33 6.35
C ARG A 29 -5.75 12.69 6.82
N LYS A 30 -6.93 13.04 6.37
CA LYS A 30 -7.60 14.30 6.75
C LYS A 30 -7.82 14.41 8.25
N ASP A 31 -8.17 13.30 8.90
CA ASP A 31 -8.44 13.23 10.33
C ASP A 31 -7.17 13.03 11.18
N ASN A 32 -5.99 13.06 10.57
CA ASN A 32 -4.69 12.84 11.22
C ASN A 32 -4.58 11.47 11.91
N LYS A 33 -5.25 10.46 11.37
CA LYS A 33 -5.26 9.08 11.90
C LYS A 33 -4.43 8.12 11.05
N LEU A 34 -4.07 8.50 9.83
CA LEU A 34 -3.38 7.60 8.91
C LEU A 34 -2.04 7.14 9.47
N LYS A 35 -1.25 8.05 10.04
CA LYS A 35 0.06 7.75 10.62
C LYS A 35 -0.04 6.76 11.78
N ILE A 36 -1.09 6.87 12.59
CA ILE A 36 -1.29 6.02 13.75
C ILE A 36 -1.71 4.60 13.34
N LEU A 37 -2.64 4.49 12.40
CA LEU A 37 -3.20 3.20 11.99
C LEU A 37 -2.36 2.47 10.95
N TYR A 38 -1.83 3.20 9.98
CA TYR A 38 -1.08 2.64 8.85
C TYR A 38 0.16 3.47 8.55
N PRO A 39 1.19 3.39 9.41
CA PRO A 39 2.37 4.24 9.26
C PRO A 39 3.07 4.08 7.92
N GLU A 40 3.13 2.86 7.35
CA GLU A 40 3.77 2.63 6.06
C GLU A 40 3.03 3.36 4.93
N ILE A 41 1.71 3.42 4.99
CA ILE A 41 0.92 4.15 3.99
C ILE A 41 1.12 5.66 4.17
N ASN A 42 1.13 6.11 5.42
CA ASN A 42 1.39 7.52 5.71
C ASN A 42 2.77 7.97 5.20
N ASP A 43 3.75 7.10 5.28
CA ASP A 43 5.13 7.40 4.86
C ASP A 43 5.27 7.52 3.33
N LEU A 44 4.27 7.13 2.56
CA LEU A 44 4.24 7.36 1.11
C LEU A 44 3.96 8.84 0.78
N ILE A 45 3.38 9.58 1.72
CA ILE A 45 3.07 11.00 1.52
C ILE A 45 4.37 11.78 1.38
N GLY A 46 4.48 12.54 0.30
CA GLY A 46 5.66 13.35 0.03
C GLY A 46 6.82 12.62 -0.62
N VAL A 47 6.71 11.31 -0.85
CA VAL A 47 7.72 10.58 -1.63
C VAL A 47 7.54 10.98 -3.09
N ILE A 48 8.53 11.70 -3.62
CA ILE A 48 8.45 12.32 -4.94
C ILE A 48 8.60 11.32 -6.08
N GLN A 49 7.99 11.65 -7.21
CA GLN A 49 8.12 10.90 -8.48
C GLN A 49 8.29 11.88 -9.62
N SER A 50 8.77 11.38 -10.77
CA SER A 50 8.86 12.20 -11.97
C SER A 50 7.49 12.77 -12.35
N PRO A 51 7.31 14.11 -12.40
CA PRO A 51 6.03 14.69 -12.77
C PRO A 51 5.66 14.44 -14.24
N ILE A 52 6.63 14.09 -15.08
CA ILE A 52 6.39 13.75 -16.48
C ILE A 52 5.67 12.40 -16.59
N HIS A 53 6.14 11.40 -15.83
CA HIS A 53 5.57 10.06 -15.85
C HIS A 53 4.45 9.87 -14.82
N HIS A 54 4.41 10.73 -13.80
CA HIS A 54 3.44 10.65 -12.70
C HIS A 54 2.82 12.01 -12.42
N PRO A 55 1.95 12.50 -13.36
CA PRO A 55 1.29 13.80 -13.16
C PRO A 55 0.33 13.81 -11.97
N GLU A 56 -0.05 12.63 -11.47
CA GLU A 56 -0.90 12.49 -10.28
C GLU A 56 -0.23 12.97 -8.99
N GLY A 57 1.11 13.11 -8.96
CA GLY A 57 1.83 13.63 -7.81
C GLY A 57 2.75 12.61 -7.12
N ASP A 58 2.74 12.59 -5.78
CA ASP A 58 3.63 11.73 -4.98
C ASP A 58 3.23 10.26 -5.02
N VAL A 59 4.03 9.41 -4.34
CA VAL A 59 3.78 7.97 -4.30
C VAL A 59 2.48 7.65 -3.58
N PHE A 60 2.09 8.45 -2.57
CA PHE A 60 0.79 8.27 -1.92
C PHE A 60 -0.35 8.43 -2.93
N ASN A 61 -0.36 9.52 -3.68
CA ASN A 61 -1.42 9.76 -4.68
C ASN A 61 -1.45 8.65 -5.73
N HIS A 62 -0.27 8.23 -6.20
CA HIS A 62 -0.16 7.12 -7.14
C HIS A 62 -0.74 5.83 -6.56
N THR A 63 -0.40 5.50 -5.31
CA THR A 63 -0.89 4.30 -4.65
C THR A 63 -2.42 4.32 -4.50
N MET A 64 -2.99 5.49 -4.19
CA MET A 64 -4.44 5.64 -4.11
C MET A 64 -5.10 5.38 -5.47
N MET A 65 -4.52 5.87 -6.55
CA MET A 65 -5.02 5.58 -7.90
C MET A 65 -4.92 4.08 -8.23
N VAL A 66 -3.79 3.45 -7.90
CA VAL A 66 -3.57 2.03 -8.18
C VAL A 66 -4.57 1.16 -7.41
N VAL A 67 -4.81 1.46 -6.14
CA VAL A 67 -5.73 0.69 -5.31
C VAL A 67 -7.18 0.84 -5.79
N ASP A 68 -7.56 2.00 -6.28
CA ASP A 68 -8.89 2.22 -6.86
C ASP A 68 -9.07 1.45 -8.18
N GLU A 69 -8.04 1.46 -9.02
CA GLU A 69 -8.08 0.68 -10.27
C GLU A 69 -8.10 -0.83 -9.98
N ALA A 70 -7.33 -1.28 -8.98
CA ALA A 70 -7.35 -2.68 -8.55
C ALA A 70 -8.74 -3.09 -8.06
N ALA A 71 -9.45 -2.21 -7.36
CA ALA A 71 -10.80 -2.51 -6.88
C ALA A 71 -11.78 -2.86 -8.00
N LYS A 72 -11.59 -2.30 -9.19
CA LYS A 72 -12.41 -2.62 -10.36
C LYS A 72 -12.15 -4.02 -10.90
N LEU A 73 -10.99 -4.60 -10.58
CA LEU A 73 -10.53 -5.88 -11.11
C LEU A 73 -10.52 -7.00 -10.07
N ARG A 74 -10.75 -6.69 -8.79
CA ARG A 74 -10.57 -7.67 -7.70
C ARG A 74 -11.43 -8.91 -7.82
N ASP A 75 -12.64 -8.77 -8.36
CA ASP A 75 -13.56 -9.90 -8.53
C ASP A 75 -13.05 -10.93 -9.55
N LYS A 76 -12.14 -10.52 -10.43
CA LYS A 76 -11.50 -11.39 -11.40
C LYS A 76 -10.24 -12.06 -10.87
N ALA A 77 -9.75 -11.63 -9.72
CA ALA A 77 -8.54 -12.19 -9.13
C ALA A 77 -8.86 -13.50 -8.42
N LYS A 78 -7.92 -14.46 -8.50
CA LYS A 78 -8.04 -15.75 -7.81
C LYS A 78 -8.07 -15.56 -6.29
N PHE A 79 -7.29 -14.62 -5.79
CA PHE A 79 -7.22 -14.28 -4.38
C PHE A 79 -7.44 -12.75 -4.24
N PRO A 80 -8.69 -12.29 -4.17
CA PRO A 80 -8.98 -10.85 -4.18
C PRO A 80 -8.27 -10.06 -3.09
N LEU A 81 -8.25 -10.55 -1.85
CA LEU A 81 -7.60 -9.83 -0.76
C LEU A 81 -6.09 -9.70 -0.99
N GLY A 82 -5.43 -10.78 -1.40
CA GLY A 82 -4.00 -10.74 -1.73
C GLY A 82 -3.70 -9.78 -2.88
N PHE A 83 -4.55 -9.78 -3.89
CA PHE A 83 -4.45 -8.86 -5.03
C PHE A 83 -4.54 -7.40 -4.56
N MET A 84 -5.48 -7.09 -3.68
CA MET A 84 -5.64 -5.73 -3.16
C MET A 84 -4.48 -5.32 -2.26
N TYR A 85 -3.96 -6.23 -1.43
CA TYR A 85 -2.76 -5.95 -0.64
C TYR A 85 -1.54 -5.70 -1.52
N ALA A 86 -1.40 -6.46 -2.60
CA ALA A 86 -0.30 -6.24 -3.54
C ALA A 86 -0.36 -4.85 -4.16
N ALA A 87 -1.56 -4.43 -4.57
CA ALA A 87 -1.76 -3.08 -5.11
C ALA A 87 -1.39 -2.00 -4.09
N LEU A 88 -1.81 -2.18 -2.83
CA LEU A 88 -1.56 -1.21 -1.76
C LEU A 88 -0.08 -1.12 -1.40
N CYS A 89 0.62 -2.23 -1.41
CA CYS A 89 2.00 -2.32 -0.90
C CYS A 89 3.08 -2.22 -1.98
N HIS A 90 2.73 -2.19 -3.26
CA HIS A 90 3.69 -2.38 -4.36
C HIS A 90 4.83 -1.36 -4.37
N ASP A 91 4.61 -0.16 -3.87
CA ASP A 91 5.61 0.92 -3.90
C ASP A 91 6.14 1.31 -2.52
N PHE A 92 5.92 0.49 -1.48
CA PHE A 92 6.44 0.78 -0.14
C PHE A 92 7.96 1.00 -0.13
N GLY A 93 8.68 0.27 -0.98
CA GLY A 93 10.14 0.40 -1.05
C GLY A 93 10.63 1.76 -1.50
N LYS A 94 9.79 2.52 -2.19
CA LYS A 94 10.15 3.88 -2.61
C LYS A 94 10.40 4.83 -1.45
N ILE A 95 9.84 4.55 -0.28
CA ILE A 95 10.12 5.29 0.95
C ILE A 95 11.63 5.29 1.24
N LEU A 96 12.29 4.16 0.99
CA LEU A 96 13.70 3.94 1.33
C LEU A 96 14.67 4.23 0.19
N THR A 97 14.22 4.21 -1.05
CA THR A 97 15.11 4.18 -2.22
C THR A 97 15.00 5.38 -3.14
N THR A 98 14.03 6.26 -2.92
CA THR A 98 13.82 7.41 -3.81
C THR A 98 14.93 8.45 -3.58
N THR A 99 15.62 8.82 -4.66
CA THR A 99 16.66 9.83 -4.65
C THR A 99 16.54 10.74 -5.87
N ILE A 100 17.13 11.92 -5.77
CA ILE A 100 17.22 12.87 -6.89
C ILE A 100 18.65 12.88 -7.37
N LYS A 101 18.87 12.55 -8.66
CA LYS A 101 20.19 12.61 -9.28
C LYS A 101 20.60 14.05 -9.57
N GLU A 102 21.91 14.26 -9.84
CA GLU A 102 22.46 15.57 -10.18
C GLU A 102 21.75 16.23 -11.38
N ASP A 103 21.30 15.40 -12.34
CA ASP A 103 20.56 15.88 -13.52
C ASP A 103 19.08 16.17 -13.24
N GLY A 104 18.63 16.04 -11.98
CA GLY A 104 17.26 16.25 -11.60
C GLY A 104 16.35 15.04 -11.72
N LYS A 105 16.86 13.92 -12.25
CA LYS A 105 16.08 12.69 -12.38
C LYS A 105 15.76 12.10 -11.00
N ILE A 106 14.51 11.71 -10.82
CA ILE A 106 14.04 11.03 -9.62
C ILE A 106 14.06 9.53 -9.90
N ILE A 107 14.78 8.77 -9.07
CA ILE A 107 14.94 7.33 -9.23
C ILE A 107 14.62 6.60 -7.91
N SER A 108 14.23 5.33 -8.05
CA SER A 108 13.93 4.46 -6.91
C SER A 108 14.43 3.05 -7.23
N TYR A 109 15.76 2.91 -7.32
CA TYR A 109 16.38 1.62 -7.66
C TYR A 109 16.10 0.56 -6.62
N ASN A 110 15.72 -0.65 -7.07
CA ASN A 110 15.46 -1.82 -6.24
C ASN A 110 14.38 -1.58 -5.18
N HIS A 111 13.39 -0.72 -5.45
CA HIS A 111 12.36 -0.42 -4.46
C HIS A 111 11.55 -1.67 -4.09
N GLU A 112 11.33 -2.60 -5.01
CA GLU A 112 10.61 -3.85 -4.73
C GLU A 112 11.32 -4.66 -3.64
N ARG A 113 12.63 -4.86 -3.77
CA ARG A 113 13.42 -5.60 -2.81
C ARG A 113 13.56 -4.85 -1.49
N ALA A 114 13.86 -3.55 -1.56
CA ALA A 114 14.02 -2.73 -0.35
C ALA A 114 12.73 -2.66 0.46
N GLY A 115 11.56 -2.75 -0.20
CA GLY A 115 10.26 -2.69 0.45
C GLY A 115 9.83 -3.97 1.15
N LEU A 116 10.52 -5.10 0.96
CA LEU A 116 10.07 -6.39 1.49
C LEU A 116 9.86 -6.39 3.00
N LYS A 117 10.76 -5.77 3.76
CA LYS A 117 10.62 -5.68 5.22
C LYS A 117 9.40 -4.85 5.63
N LEU A 118 9.16 -3.74 4.93
CA LEU A 118 8.00 -2.88 5.19
C LEU A 118 6.70 -3.61 4.87
N VAL A 119 6.67 -4.35 3.76
CA VAL A 119 5.50 -5.15 3.37
C VAL A 119 5.23 -6.24 4.41
N ARG A 120 6.26 -6.95 4.85
CA ARG A 120 6.12 -7.99 5.88
C ARG A 120 5.55 -7.43 7.17
N LYS A 121 6.10 -6.30 7.63
CA LYS A 121 5.65 -5.64 8.84
C LYS A 121 4.18 -5.22 8.70
N PHE A 122 3.84 -4.59 7.60
CA PHE A 122 2.47 -4.16 7.32
C PHE A 122 1.49 -5.33 7.31
N LEU A 123 1.85 -6.41 6.63
CA LEU A 123 0.99 -7.60 6.56
C LEU A 123 0.82 -8.26 7.92
N LYS A 124 1.86 -8.32 8.75
CA LYS A 124 1.76 -8.85 10.11
C LYS A 124 0.83 -8.02 10.99
N GLU A 125 0.88 -6.71 10.87
CA GLU A 125 0.09 -5.80 11.70
C GLU A 125 -1.37 -5.71 11.27
N THR A 126 -1.64 -5.89 9.98
CA THR A 126 -2.96 -5.62 9.41
C THR A 126 -3.69 -6.86 8.88
N THR A 127 -2.99 -7.97 8.65
CA THR A 127 -3.60 -9.17 8.10
C THR A 127 -3.86 -10.21 9.17
N TYR A 128 -4.41 -11.31 8.72
CA TYR A 128 -4.65 -12.49 9.50
C TYR A 128 -3.33 -13.06 10.02
N LYS A 129 -3.26 -13.37 11.34
CA LYS A 129 -2.08 -14.00 11.93
C LYS A 129 -1.98 -15.48 11.59
N ASP A 130 -2.56 -15.91 10.50
CA ASP A 130 -2.38 -17.24 9.95
C ASP A 130 -1.10 -17.24 9.12
N GLU A 131 -0.06 -17.87 9.63
CA GLU A 131 1.24 -17.93 8.95
C GLU A 131 1.13 -18.48 7.53
N ASN A 132 0.24 -19.43 7.30
CA ASN A 132 0.07 -20.02 5.98
C ASN A 132 -0.51 -19.02 4.98
N ASN A 133 -1.52 -18.26 5.40
CA ASN A 133 -2.09 -17.20 4.56
C ASN A 133 -1.08 -16.08 4.33
N PHE A 134 -0.33 -15.72 5.36
CA PHE A 134 0.72 -14.72 5.22
C PHE A 134 1.78 -15.17 4.19
N LYS A 135 2.26 -16.40 4.30
CA LYS A 135 3.24 -16.95 3.35
C LYS A 135 2.70 -16.97 1.93
N LYS A 136 1.44 -17.37 1.74
CA LYS A 136 0.82 -17.39 0.41
C LYS A 136 0.76 -16.01 -0.22
N LEU A 137 0.34 -15.00 0.55
CA LEU A 137 0.30 -13.63 0.07
C LEU A 137 1.70 -13.13 -0.28
N TYR A 138 2.65 -13.42 0.57
CA TYR A 138 4.02 -12.96 0.40
C TYR A 138 4.71 -13.61 -0.81
N ILE A 139 4.62 -14.94 -0.91
CA ILE A 139 5.26 -15.69 -2.02
C ILE A 139 4.70 -15.26 -3.38
N LYS A 140 3.40 -15.01 -3.45
CA LYS A 140 2.76 -14.64 -4.71
C LYS A 140 3.25 -13.30 -5.27
N TYR A 141 3.64 -12.36 -4.41
CA TYR A 141 3.98 -11.00 -4.80
C TYR A 141 5.44 -10.62 -4.55
N ASP A 142 6.26 -11.59 -4.21
CA ASP A 142 7.68 -11.42 -4.03
C ASP A 142 8.41 -11.25 -5.39
#